data_fcea149d1e7e36fc4063205e85bec9d8
#
_entry.id   fcea149d1e7e36fc4063205e85bec9d8
#
_cell.length_a   1.000
_cell.length_b   1.000
_cell.length_c   1.000
_cell.angle_alpha   90.00
_cell.angle_beta   90.00
_cell.angle_gamma   90.00
#
_symmetry.space_group_name_H-M   'P 1'
#
loop_
_entity.id
_entity.type
_entity.pdbx_description
1 polymer ?
#
loop_
_entity_poly.entity_id
_entity_poly.type
_entity_poly.pdbx_seq_one_letter_code
_entity_poly.pdbx_strand_id
1 'polypeptide(L)'
;MNVVIYSRVSSQSARQSTERQVVDLERFAAGRGYEVTAVFEEKISGRKANIERPVLSRCLEYCTEPQNRGDMLLLTEISRLGRSTLEILKALDTLHTHKICVYIQNLNLETLRPDKTVNPLSSLITTLLGELAAIERQGIIDRLNSGRELYIQKGGRLGRKPGSRKTAEQRKEEYREAIALLKKGYSIRNVAKLTGKAVSTIQQVKKDFINS
;
A
#
# COMPACT_ATOMS: atom_id res chain seq x y z
N MET A 1 -28.98 -12.50 2.13
CA MET A 1 -27.57 -12.31 1.76
C MET A 1 -27.17 -10.91 2.21
N ASN A 2 -26.12 -10.83 3.01
CA ASN A 2 -25.67 -9.57 3.60
C ASN A 2 -24.70 -8.87 2.64
N VAL A 3 -24.94 -7.61 2.34
CA VAL A 3 -24.12 -6.85 1.42
C VAL A 3 -23.59 -5.55 2.04
N VAL A 4 -22.38 -5.19 1.67
CA VAL A 4 -21.73 -3.94 2.06
C VAL A 4 -21.60 -3.07 0.81
N ILE A 5 -21.86 -1.77 0.93
CA ILE A 5 -21.69 -0.82 -0.16
C ILE A 5 -20.44 0.02 0.10
N TYR A 6 -19.60 0.15 -0.92
CA TYR A 6 -18.51 1.13 -0.90
C TYR A 6 -18.60 2.07 -2.09
N SER A 7 -18.58 3.36 -1.82
CA SER A 7 -18.65 4.44 -2.81
C SER A 7 -17.53 5.45 -2.61
N ARG A 8 -17.01 5.99 -3.74
CA ARG A 8 -15.96 7.02 -3.72
C ARG A 8 -16.23 8.11 -4.75
N VAL A 9 -16.06 9.36 -4.32
CA VAL A 9 -16.14 10.52 -5.22
C VAL A 9 -14.95 11.45 -5.05
N SER A 10 -14.67 12.24 -6.10
CA SER A 10 -13.73 13.34 -6.03
C SER A 10 -14.35 14.53 -5.29
N SER A 11 -13.53 15.27 -4.52
CA SER A 11 -13.99 16.39 -3.69
C SER A 11 -14.64 17.56 -4.46
N GLN A 12 -14.48 17.64 -5.79
CA GLN A 12 -15.03 18.72 -6.61
C GLN A 12 -16.45 18.49 -7.12
N SER A 13 -16.96 17.25 -7.11
CA SER A 13 -18.32 16.90 -7.59
C SER A 13 -19.19 16.26 -6.48
N ALA A 14 -18.92 16.57 -5.22
CA ALA A 14 -19.06 15.68 -4.09
C ALA A 14 -20.48 15.36 -3.62
N ARG A 15 -21.46 16.24 -3.71
CA ARG A 15 -22.76 15.97 -3.06
C ARG A 15 -23.73 15.15 -3.89
N GLN A 16 -23.86 15.45 -5.16
CA GLN A 16 -24.87 14.77 -6.01
C GLN A 16 -24.45 13.40 -6.55
N SER A 17 -23.15 13.07 -6.58
CA SER A 17 -22.69 11.84 -7.22
C SER A 17 -22.48 10.67 -6.27
N THR A 18 -22.18 10.89 -4.96
CA THR A 18 -22.07 9.80 -3.97
C THR A 18 -23.44 9.26 -3.58
N GLU A 19 -24.33 10.15 -3.22
CA GLU A 19 -25.71 9.80 -2.86
C GLU A 19 -26.38 9.02 -4.00
N ARG A 20 -26.21 9.46 -5.25
CA ARG A 20 -26.76 8.75 -6.40
C ARG A 20 -26.14 7.35 -6.58
N GLN A 21 -24.81 7.20 -6.43
CA GLN A 21 -24.16 5.90 -6.53
C GLN A 21 -24.63 4.94 -5.42
N VAL A 22 -24.77 5.43 -4.19
CA VAL A 22 -25.28 4.64 -3.08
C VAL A 22 -26.71 4.22 -3.34
N VAL A 23 -27.59 5.17 -3.70
CA VAL A 23 -29.01 4.89 -4.01
C VAL A 23 -29.16 3.85 -5.13
N ASP A 24 -28.35 3.92 -6.17
CA ASP A 24 -28.39 2.96 -7.27
C ASP A 24 -27.96 1.54 -6.82
N LEU A 25 -26.95 1.44 -5.95
CA LEU A 25 -26.53 0.16 -5.37
C LEU A 25 -27.52 -0.39 -4.34
N GLU A 26 -28.14 0.47 -3.52
CA GLU A 26 -29.20 0.09 -2.59
C GLU A 26 -30.44 -0.43 -3.34
N ARG A 27 -30.82 0.23 -4.44
CA ARG A 27 -31.91 -0.23 -5.31
C ARG A 27 -31.60 -1.59 -5.94
N PHE A 28 -30.37 -1.80 -6.36
CA PHE A 28 -29.90 -3.09 -6.84
C PHE A 28 -30.01 -4.16 -5.74
N ALA A 29 -29.54 -3.88 -4.53
CA ALA A 29 -29.62 -4.78 -3.39
C ALA A 29 -31.08 -5.14 -3.06
N ALA A 30 -31.95 -4.13 -2.97
CA ALA A 30 -33.38 -4.30 -2.68
C ALA A 30 -34.06 -5.16 -3.76
N GLY A 31 -33.76 -4.91 -5.07
CA GLY A 31 -34.31 -5.70 -6.17
C GLY A 31 -33.89 -7.18 -6.17
N ARG A 32 -32.79 -7.51 -5.48
CA ARG A 32 -32.29 -8.87 -5.30
C ARG A 32 -32.67 -9.50 -3.94
N GLY A 33 -33.36 -8.76 -3.07
CA GLY A 33 -33.68 -9.18 -1.71
C GLY A 33 -32.44 -9.31 -0.81
N TYR A 34 -31.41 -8.49 -1.05
CA TYR A 34 -30.21 -8.43 -0.23
C TYR A 34 -30.38 -7.43 0.88
N GLU A 35 -29.77 -7.69 2.03
CA GLU A 35 -29.75 -6.81 3.20
C GLU A 35 -28.46 -5.99 3.20
N VAL A 36 -28.58 -4.65 3.15
CA VAL A 36 -27.43 -3.75 3.23
C VAL A 36 -27.06 -3.56 4.70
N THR A 37 -25.93 -4.13 5.11
CA THR A 37 -25.47 -4.11 6.51
C THR A 37 -24.59 -2.90 6.83
N ALA A 38 -23.89 -2.35 5.84
CA ALA A 38 -23.08 -1.15 6.01
C ALA A 38 -22.87 -0.41 4.70
N VAL A 39 -22.70 0.92 4.79
CA VAL A 39 -22.37 1.80 3.67
C VAL A 39 -21.13 2.61 4.03
N PHE A 40 -20.11 2.54 3.18
CA PHE A 40 -18.87 3.28 3.33
C PHE A 40 -18.72 4.29 2.20
N GLU A 41 -18.68 5.57 2.55
CA GLU A 41 -18.52 6.65 1.59
C GLU A 41 -17.20 7.37 1.79
N GLU A 42 -16.38 7.47 0.73
CA GLU A 42 -15.09 8.11 0.77
C GLU A 42 -15.05 9.35 -0.14
N LYS A 43 -14.70 10.52 0.45
CA LYS A 43 -14.52 11.78 -0.26
C LYS A 43 -13.03 12.11 -0.35
N ILE A 44 -12.41 11.91 -1.51
CA ILE A 44 -10.97 12.16 -1.69
C ILE A 44 -10.71 13.08 -2.89
N SER A 45 -9.91 14.15 -2.68
CA SER A 45 -9.43 14.97 -3.78
C SER A 45 -8.39 14.21 -4.62
N GLY A 46 -8.57 14.19 -5.95
CA GLY A 46 -7.68 13.48 -6.88
C GLY A 46 -6.24 13.99 -6.97
N ARG A 47 -5.90 15.11 -6.28
CA ARG A 47 -4.60 15.79 -6.39
C ARG A 47 -3.53 15.34 -5.38
N LYS A 48 -3.88 14.59 -4.34
CA LYS A 48 -2.88 14.18 -3.31
C LYS A 48 -2.48 12.72 -3.53
N ALA A 49 -1.27 12.52 -4.05
CA ALA A 49 -0.72 11.23 -4.45
C ALA A 49 -0.45 10.24 -3.29
N ASN A 50 -0.39 10.70 -2.03
CA ASN A 50 0.02 9.92 -0.86
C ASN A 50 -1.01 9.90 0.27
N ILE A 51 -2.30 10.01 -0.03
CA ILE A 51 -3.31 9.91 1.03
C ILE A 51 -3.70 8.45 1.17
N GLU A 52 -3.51 7.92 2.36
CA GLU A 52 -4.12 6.67 2.82
C GLU A 52 -5.63 6.72 2.56
N ARG A 53 -6.23 5.58 2.28
CA ARG A 53 -7.67 5.43 2.07
C ARG A 53 -8.32 4.81 3.31
N PRO A 54 -8.49 5.58 4.38
CA PRO A 54 -8.91 5.04 5.67
C PRO A 54 -10.32 4.46 5.63
N VAL A 55 -11.18 4.98 4.74
CA VAL A 55 -12.55 4.47 4.61
C VAL A 55 -12.57 3.15 3.87
N LEU A 56 -11.77 3.01 2.79
CA LEU A 56 -11.62 1.72 2.09
C LEU A 56 -11.02 0.67 3.03
N SER A 57 -9.96 1.00 3.76
CA SER A 57 -9.32 0.08 4.71
C SER A 57 -10.34 -0.42 5.75
N ARG A 58 -11.10 0.49 6.36
CA ARG A 58 -12.18 0.13 7.30
C ARG A 58 -13.28 -0.71 6.64
N CYS A 59 -13.62 -0.44 5.38
CA CYS A 59 -14.59 -1.23 4.64
C CYS A 59 -14.08 -2.67 4.42
N LEU A 60 -12.82 -2.83 4.02
CA LEU A 60 -12.21 -4.15 3.83
C LEU A 60 -12.11 -4.92 5.16
N GLU A 61 -11.67 -4.24 6.23
CA GLU A 61 -11.65 -4.80 7.59
C GLU A 61 -13.04 -5.25 8.02
N TYR A 62 -14.05 -4.38 7.88
CA TYR A 62 -15.44 -4.71 8.21
C TYR A 62 -15.94 -5.94 7.46
N CYS A 63 -15.68 -6.02 6.15
CA CYS A 63 -16.08 -7.17 5.34
C CYS A 63 -15.39 -8.47 5.78
N THR A 64 -14.14 -8.42 6.25
CA THR A 64 -13.34 -9.60 6.59
C THR A 64 -13.49 -10.04 8.04
N GLU A 65 -14.04 -9.19 8.92
CA GLU A 65 -14.31 -9.54 10.32
C GLU A 65 -15.42 -10.59 10.43
N PRO A 66 -15.22 -11.68 11.18
CA PRO A 66 -16.18 -12.79 11.28
C PRO A 66 -17.57 -12.36 11.76
N GLN A 67 -17.64 -11.38 12.67
CA GLN A 67 -18.90 -10.87 13.24
C GLN A 67 -19.68 -9.96 12.29
N ASN A 68 -19.01 -9.28 11.37
CA ASN A 68 -19.60 -8.31 10.45
C ASN A 68 -19.62 -8.82 9.01
N ARG A 69 -19.28 -10.09 8.80
CA ARG A 69 -19.01 -10.70 7.50
C ARG A 69 -20.14 -10.45 6.51
N GLY A 70 -19.90 -9.56 5.57
CA GLY A 70 -20.75 -9.42 4.39
C GLY A 70 -20.48 -10.56 3.40
N ASP A 71 -21.53 -11.03 2.70
CA ASP A 71 -21.37 -12.04 1.66
C ASP A 71 -20.85 -11.41 0.36
N MET A 72 -21.11 -10.11 0.17
CA MET A 72 -20.78 -9.37 -1.05
C MET A 72 -20.48 -7.91 -0.78
N LEU A 73 -19.47 -7.38 -1.48
CA LEU A 73 -19.17 -5.96 -1.55
C LEU A 73 -19.71 -5.39 -2.88
N LEU A 74 -20.54 -4.36 -2.81
CA LEU A 74 -21.13 -3.69 -3.97
C LEU A 74 -20.34 -2.45 -4.33
N LEU A 75 -19.95 -2.32 -5.60
CA LEU A 75 -19.20 -1.20 -6.18
C LEU A 75 -19.84 -0.73 -7.48
N THR A 76 -19.75 0.56 -7.79
CA THR A 76 -20.12 1.07 -9.11
C THR A 76 -19.09 0.70 -10.18
N GLU A 77 -17.80 0.73 -9.83
CA GLU A 77 -16.68 0.47 -10.74
C GLU A 77 -15.53 -0.19 -9.98
N ILE A 78 -14.75 -1.03 -10.65
CA ILE A 78 -13.58 -1.70 -10.08
C ILE A 78 -12.49 -0.70 -9.61
N SER A 79 -12.40 0.46 -10.26
CA SER A 79 -11.47 1.56 -9.90
C SER A 79 -11.71 2.13 -8.49
N ARG A 80 -12.82 1.77 -7.85
CA ARG A 80 -13.11 2.15 -6.46
C ARG A 80 -12.23 1.40 -5.46
N LEU A 81 -11.75 0.19 -5.78
CA LEU A 81 -10.91 -0.63 -4.91
C LEU A 81 -9.44 -0.19 -4.81
N GLY A 82 -8.95 0.66 -5.72
CA GLY A 82 -7.56 1.08 -5.70
C GLY A 82 -7.30 2.32 -6.55
N ARG A 83 -6.11 2.91 -6.40
CA ARG A 83 -5.58 4.00 -7.25
C ARG A 83 -4.66 3.47 -8.33
N SER A 84 -4.03 2.34 -8.08
CA SER A 84 -3.21 1.61 -9.02
C SER A 84 -3.81 0.22 -9.24
N THR A 85 -3.46 -0.37 -10.35
CA THR A 85 -3.88 -1.72 -10.69
C THR A 85 -3.45 -2.73 -9.62
N LEU A 86 -2.27 -2.56 -9.04
CA LEU A 86 -1.76 -3.42 -7.96
C LEU A 86 -2.61 -3.33 -6.68
N GLU A 87 -3.09 -2.13 -6.31
CA GLU A 87 -3.98 -1.96 -5.14
C GLU A 87 -5.32 -2.67 -5.34
N ILE A 88 -5.89 -2.56 -6.55
CA ILE A 88 -7.13 -3.25 -6.93
C ILE A 88 -6.96 -4.76 -6.80
N LEU A 89 -5.87 -5.32 -7.33
CA LEU A 89 -5.58 -6.74 -7.26
C LEU A 89 -5.44 -7.23 -5.81
N LYS A 90 -4.74 -6.48 -4.95
CA LYS A 90 -4.59 -6.81 -3.53
C LYS A 90 -5.94 -6.80 -2.79
N ALA A 91 -6.78 -5.81 -3.06
CA ALA A 91 -8.09 -5.72 -2.45
C ALA A 91 -9.00 -6.90 -2.89
N LEU A 92 -9.00 -7.26 -4.17
CA LEU A 92 -9.72 -8.42 -4.68
C LEU A 92 -9.22 -9.72 -4.06
N ASP A 93 -7.90 -9.92 -3.98
CA ASP A 93 -7.29 -11.10 -3.38
C ASP A 93 -7.68 -11.24 -1.90
N THR A 94 -7.63 -10.14 -1.14
CA THR A 94 -8.08 -10.12 0.25
C THR A 94 -9.54 -10.56 0.38
N LEU A 95 -10.45 -9.99 -0.42
CA LEU A 95 -11.87 -10.31 -0.38
C LEU A 95 -12.14 -11.77 -0.81
N HIS A 96 -11.50 -12.25 -1.88
CA HIS A 96 -11.65 -13.61 -2.37
C HIS A 96 -11.12 -14.67 -1.38
N THR A 97 -10.00 -14.37 -0.70
CA THR A 97 -9.46 -15.23 0.37
C THR A 97 -10.50 -15.45 1.49
N HIS A 98 -11.28 -14.41 1.81
CA HIS A 98 -12.37 -14.49 2.79
C HIS A 98 -13.72 -14.93 2.19
N LYS A 99 -13.74 -15.38 0.92
CA LYS A 99 -14.95 -15.82 0.19
C LYS A 99 -16.02 -14.74 0.04
N ILE A 100 -15.60 -13.47 0.01
CA ILE A 100 -16.47 -12.32 -0.19
C ILE A 100 -16.52 -12.00 -1.68
N CYS A 101 -17.73 -12.05 -2.25
CA CYS A 101 -17.96 -11.69 -3.64
C CYS A 101 -17.85 -10.15 -3.81
N VAL A 102 -17.35 -9.68 -4.95
CA VAL A 102 -17.44 -8.29 -5.34
C VAL A 102 -18.38 -8.17 -6.52
N TYR A 103 -19.43 -7.35 -6.39
CA TYR A 103 -20.27 -6.97 -7.50
C TYR A 103 -19.83 -5.63 -8.07
N ILE A 104 -19.58 -5.59 -9.36
CA ILE A 104 -19.13 -4.42 -10.10
C ILE A 104 -20.25 -3.98 -11.05
N GLN A 105 -20.95 -2.92 -10.68
CA GLN A 105 -22.20 -2.49 -11.34
C GLN A 105 -22.03 -2.18 -12.82
N ASN A 106 -21.00 -1.38 -13.19
CA ASN A 106 -20.79 -0.99 -14.59
C ASN A 106 -20.43 -2.13 -15.54
N LEU A 107 -19.99 -3.27 -14.98
CA LEU A 107 -19.70 -4.51 -15.72
C LEU A 107 -20.80 -5.56 -15.56
N ASN A 108 -21.77 -5.31 -14.68
CA ASN A 108 -22.77 -6.30 -14.23
C ASN A 108 -22.10 -7.63 -13.87
N LEU A 109 -21.01 -7.58 -13.11
CA LEU A 109 -20.13 -8.71 -12.85
C LEU A 109 -20.06 -9.03 -11.37
N GLU A 110 -20.33 -10.27 -11.01
CA GLU A 110 -20.01 -10.88 -9.71
C GLU A 110 -18.67 -11.63 -9.84
N THR A 111 -17.73 -11.31 -8.94
CA THR A 111 -16.36 -11.88 -9.01
C THR A 111 -16.27 -13.32 -8.53
N LEU A 112 -17.21 -13.76 -7.70
CA LEU A 112 -17.36 -15.15 -7.29
C LEU A 112 -18.71 -15.70 -7.74
N ARG A 113 -18.74 -16.99 -8.03
CA ARG A 113 -19.97 -17.74 -8.28
C ARG A 113 -20.70 -18.06 -6.96
N PRO A 114 -21.95 -18.55 -7.00
CA PRO A 114 -22.70 -18.94 -5.80
C PRO A 114 -21.97 -20.01 -4.96
N ASP A 115 -21.20 -20.89 -5.59
CA ASP A 115 -20.35 -21.90 -4.93
C ASP A 115 -19.06 -21.34 -4.35
N LYS A 116 -18.90 -20.01 -4.37
CA LYS A 116 -17.69 -19.27 -3.92
C LYS A 116 -16.41 -19.58 -4.72
N THR A 117 -16.54 -20.19 -5.90
CA THR A 117 -15.43 -20.28 -6.86
C THR A 117 -15.30 -18.99 -7.66
N VAL A 118 -14.10 -18.72 -8.16
CA VAL A 118 -13.83 -17.50 -8.95
C VAL A 118 -14.58 -17.56 -10.28
N ASN A 119 -15.29 -16.49 -10.61
CA ASN A 119 -15.95 -16.35 -11.90
C ASN A 119 -14.88 -16.26 -13.02
N PRO A 120 -14.96 -17.07 -14.09
CA PRO A 120 -13.99 -17.04 -15.19
C PRO A 120 -13.79 -15.66 -15.82
N LEU A 121 -14.87 -14.88 -15.97
CA LEU A 121 -14.78 -13.51 -16.49
C LEU A 121 -14.02 -12.61 -15.51
N SER A 122 -14.23 -12.76 -14.21
CA SER A 122 -13.46 -12.06 -13.18
C SER A 122 -11.98 -12.45 -13.23
N SER A 123 -11.68 -13.76 -13.41
CA SER A 123 -10.30 -14.24 -13.58
C SER A 123 -9.61 -13.60 -14.78
N LEU A 124 -10.29 -13.52 -15.92
CA LEU A 124 -9.77 -12.83 -17.10
C LEU A 124 -9.48 -11.35 -16.83
N ILE A 125 -10.42 -10.63 -16.22
CA ILE A 125 -10.24 -9.21 -15.86
C ILE A 125 -9.05 -9.07 -14.89
N THR A 126 -8.93 -9.93 -13.90
CA THR A 126 -7.83 -9.93 -12.93
C THR A 126 -6.47 -10.15 -13.62
N THR A 127 -6.41 -11.06 -14.59
CA THR A 127 -5.20 -11.30 -15.40
C THR A 127 -4.82 -10.06 -16.22
N LEU A 128 -5.79 -9.44 -16.92
CA LEU A 128 -5.56 -8.20 -17.67
C LEU A 128 -5.08 -7.05 -16.78
N LEU A 129 -5.67 -6.91 -15.59
CA LEU A 129 -5.21 -5.93 -14.60
C LEU A 129 -3.78 -6.23 -14.14
N GLY A 130 -3.41 -7.51 -13.98
CA GLY A 130 -2.04 -7.92 -13.65
C GLY A 130 -1.03 -7.46 -14.70
N GLU A 131 -1.34 -7.67 -15.97
CA GLU A 131 -0.49 -7.23 -17.09
C GLU A 131 -0.40 -5.70 -17.15
N LEU A 132 -1.50 -4.99 -16.96
CA LEU A 132 -1.51 -3.52 -16.91
C LEU A 132 -0.64 -3.01 -15.74
N ALA A 133 -0.69 -3.65 -14.57
CA ALA A 133 0.16 -3.29 -13.44
C ALA A 133 1.66 -3.49 -13.74
N ALA A 134 2.01 -4.52 -14.49
CA ALA A 134 3.38 -4.75 -14.94
C ALA A 134 3.86 -3.67 -15.91
N ILE A 135 3.02 -3.29 -16.87
CA ILE A 135 3.28 -2.20 -17.84
C ILE A 135 3.45 -0.86 -17.11
N GLU A 136 2.55 -0.52 -16.17
CA GLU A 136 2.67 0.69 -15.35
C GLU A 136 4.00 0.73 -14.58
N ARG A 137 4.38 -0.37 -13.95
CA ARG A 137 5.66 -0.50 -13.23
C ARG A 137 6.86 -0.29 -14.16
N GLN A 138 6.86 -0.93 -15.33
CA GLN A 138 7.93 -0.76 -16.31
C GLN A 138 8.04 0.70 -16.76
N GLY A 139 6.93 1.36 -17.07
CA GLY A 139 6.92 2.77 -17.45
C GLY A 139 7.42 3.72 -16.34
N ILE A 140 7.29 3.37 -15.06
CA ILE A 140 7.90 4.11 -13.96
C ILE A 140 9.43 3.93 -13.96
N ILE A 141 9.90 2.67 -14.12
CA ILE A 141 11.32 2.34 -14.17
C ILE A 141 12.00 3.08 -15.32
N ASP A 142 11.40 3.07 -16.50
CA ASP A 142 11.94 3.70 -17.71
C ASP A 142 12.05 5.23 -17.53
N ARG A 143 11.04 5.87 -16.95
CA ARG A 143 11.10 7.31 -16.63
C ARG A 143 12.17 7.64 -15.60
N LEU A 144 12.34 6.80 -14.56
CA LEU A 144 13.39 6.99 -13.57
C LEU A 144 14.79 6.83 -14.19
N ASN A 145 14.98 5.82 -15.06
CA ASN A 145 16.25 5.60 -15.76
C ASN A 145 16.57 6.76 -16.71
N SER A 146 15.62 7.19 -17.52
CA SER A 146 15.79 8.34 -18.43
C SER A 146 16.10 9.62 -17.66
N GLY A 147 15.41 9.87 -16.54
CA GLY A 147 15.72 11.01 -15.67
C GLY A 147 17.11 10.94 -15.03
N ARG A 148 17.54 9.75 -14.65
CA ARG A 148 18.89 9.47 -14.12
C ARG A 148 19.98 9.70 -15.17
N GLU A 149 19.79 9.21 -16.38
CA GLU A 149 20.72 9.41 -17.50
C GLU A 149 20.86 10.88 -17.85
N LEU A 150 19.75 11.61 -17.97
CA LEU A 150 19.75 13.05 -18.22
C LEU A 150 20.48 13.82 -17.11
N TYR A 151 20.30 13.42 -15.83
CA TYR A 151 21.01 14.03 -14.70
C TYR A 151 22.53 13.80 -14.80
N ILE A 152 22.98 12.60 -15.20
CA ILE A 152 24.40 12.28 -15.40
C ILE A 152 24.95 13.08 -16.58
N GLN A 153 24.23 13.15 -17.71
CA GLN A 153 24.64 13.92 -18.90
C GLN A 153 24.83 15.43 -18.59
N LYS A 154 24.03 15.97 -17.67
CA LYS A 154 24.17 17.34 -17.17
C LYS A 154 25.30 17.52 -16.14
N GLY A 155 26.17 16.53 -15.97
CA GLY A 155 27.28 16.58 -15.00
C GLY A 155 26.89 16.23 -13.56
N GLY A 156 25.68 15.74 -13.34
CA GLY A 156 25.22 15.29 -12.04
C GLY A 156 25.91 14.01 -11.59
N ARG A 157 26.16 13.86 -10.29
CA ARG A 157 26.74 12.66 -9.68
C ARG A 157 25.68 11.90 -8.90
N LEU A 158 25.55 10.60 -9.15
CA LEU A 158 24.71 9.74 -8.36
C LEU A 158 25.44 9.25 -7.11
N GLY A 159 24.66 8.96 -6.08
CA GLY A 159 25.17 8.49 -4.81
C GLY A 159 25.34 9.59 -3.77
N ARG A 160 26.11 9.30 -2.75
CA ARG A 160 26.32 10.22 -1.63
C ARG A 160 27.13 11.44 -2.05
N LYS A 161 26.69 12.63 -1.66
CA LYS A 161 27.40 13.88 -1.96
C LYS A 161 28.85 13.84 -1.44
N PRO A 162 29.85 14.32 -2.24
CA PRO A 162 31.20 14.49 -1.73
C PRO A 162 31.20 15.34 -0.45
N GLY A 163 32.06 15.02 0.51
CA GLY A 163 32.13 15.73 1.78
C GLY A 163 31.02 15.43 2.79
N SER A 164 30.01 14.63 2.45
CA SER A 164 28.91 14.25 3.38
C SER A 164 29.28 13.12 4.35
N ARG A 165 30.53 12.62 4.31
CA ARG A 165 31.04 11.69 5.33
C ARG A 165 31.44 12.50 6.55
N LYS A 166 31.02 12.05 7.74
CA LYS A 166 31.52 12.62 9.00
C LYS A 166 33.03 12.46 9.03
N THR A 167 33.73 13.53 9.48
CA THR A 167 35.17 13.44 9.70
C THR A 167 35.50 12.42 10.78
N ALA A 168 36.79 12.01 10.86
CA ALA A 168 37.23 11.07 11.90
C ALA A 168 36.95 11.62 13.30
N GLU A 169 37.15 12.95 13.50
CA GLU A 169 36.87 13.63 14.75
C GLU A 169 35.37 13.60 15.10
N GLN A 170 34.50 13.93 14.14
CA GLN A 170 33.06 13.87 14.33
C GLN A 170 32.57 12.44 14.65
N ARG A 171 33.16 11.43 14.01
CA ARG A 171 32.86 10.03 14.30
C ARG A 171 33.38 9.62 15.68
N LYS A 172 34.56 10.08 16.07
CA LYS A 172 35.15 9.79 17.37
C LYS A 172 34.31 10.36 18.51
N GLU A 173 33.78 11.57 18.33
CA GLU A 173 32.89 12.19 19.31
C GLU A 173 31.53 11.47 19.36
N GLU A 174 30.92 11.16 18.22
CA GLU A 174 29.65 10.43 18.15
C GLU A 174 29.70 9.04 18.80
N TYR A 175 30.83 8.36 18.71
CA TYR A 175 31.03 7.03 19.27
C TYR A 175 31.93 7.01 20.52
N ARG A 176 32.13 8.15 21.18
CA ARG A 176 33.00 8.32 22.36
C ARG A 176 32.71 7.29 23.43
N GLU A 177 31.46 7.06 23.79
CA GLU A 177 31.04 6.09 24.78
C GLU A 177 31.39 4.64 24.33
N ALA A 178 31.05 4.29 23.09
CA ALA A 178 31.39 2.98 22.55
C ALA A 178 32.90 2.71 22.53
N ILE A 179 33.69 3.73 22.14
CA ILE A 179 35.16 3.67 22.12
C ILE A 179 35.72 3.46 23.57
N ALA A 180 35.15 4.17 24.55
CA ALA A 180 35.56 4.03 25.94
C ALA A 180 35.28 2.62 26.49
N LEU A 181 34.11 2.06 26.18
CA LEU A 181 33.76 0.69 26.59
C LEU A 181 34.63 -0.36 25.88
N LEU A 182 34.92 -0.20 24.59
CA LEU A 182 35.80 -1.06 23.84
C LEU A 182 37.25 -1.06 24.41
N LYS A 183 37.78 0.11 24.80
CA LYS A 183 39.07 0.27 25.45
C LYS A 183 39.13 -0.39 26.83
N LYS A 184 38.00 -0.47 27.53
CA LYS A 184 37.87 -1.21 28.80
C LYS A 184 37.77 -2.73 28.64
N GLY A 185 37.83 -3.25 27.38
CA GLY A 185 37.81 -4.68 27.10
C GLY A 185 36.41 -5.29 26.94
N TYR A 186 35.34 -4.48 26.90
CA TYR A 186 34.01 -5.02 26.68
C TYR A 186 33.86 -5.64 25.28
N SER A 187 33.12 -6.75 25.19
CA SER A 187 32.86 -7.40 23.91
C SER A 187 32.00 -6.51 23.00
N ILE A 188 32.15 -6.64 21.67
CA ILE A 188 31.37 -5.88 20.66
C ILE A 188 29.86 -6.02 20.91
N ARG A 189 29.40 -7.23 21.26
CA ARG A 189 27.97 -7.48 21.55
C ARG A 189 27.47 -6.75 22.79
N ASN A 190 28.29 -6.72 23.85
CA ASN A 190 27.96 -6.00 25.08
C ASN A 190 27.94 -4.50 24.87
N VAL A 191 28.91 -3.93 24.12
CA VAL A 191 28.95 -2.52 23.77
C VAL A 191 27.73 -2.14 22.91
N ALA A 192 27.37 -2.97 21.92
CA ALA A 192 26.18 -2.75 21.11
C ALA A 192 24.90 -2.67 21.96
N LYS A 193 24.76 -3.58 22.93
CA LYS A 193 23.63 -3.62 23.88
C LYS A 193 23.58 -2.39 24.79
N LEU A 194 24.74 -1.98 25.35
CA LEU A 194 24.84 -0.85 26.28
C LEU A 194 24.61 0.51 25.57
N THR A 195 25.11 0.66 24.34
CA THR A 195 25.03 1.93 23.59
C THR A 195 23.80 2.02 22.66
N GLY A 196 22.99 0.96 22.55
CA GLY A 196 21.86 0.88 21.62
C GLY A 196 22.24 0.93 20.14
N LYS A 197 23.52 0.70 19.80
CA LYS A 197 24.03 0.74 18.42
C LYS A 197 24.04 -0.65 17.80
N ALA A 198 23.93 -0.73 16.46
CA ALA A 198 24.04 -2.01 15.77
C ALA A 198 25.42 -2.64 15.95
N VAL A 199 25.46 -3.98 16.07
CA VAL A 199 26.71 -4.76 16.23
C VAL A 199 27.73 -4.46 15.13
N SER A 200 27.26 -4.35 13.86
CA SER A 200 28.09 -4.00 12.72
C SER A 200 28.72 -2.59 12.84
N THR A 201 27.98 -1.63 13.41
CA THR A 201 28.50 -0.29 13.68
C THR A 201 29.60 -0.33 14.71
N ILE A 202 29.43 -1.06 15.83
CA ILE A 202 30.46 -1.19 16.87
C ILE A 202 31.69 -1.93 16.34
N GLN A 203 31.48 -2.94 15.50
CA GLN A 203 32.57 -3.65 14.83
C GLN A 203 33.43 -2.71 13.97
N GLN A 204 32.77 -1.83 13.20
CA GLN A 204 33.47 -0.82 12.39
C GLN A 204 34.19 0.22 13.27
N VAL A 205 33.54 0.68 14.34
CA VAL A 205 34.18 1.61 15.33
C VAL A 205 35.42 0.99 15.94
N LYS A 206 35.37 -0.30 16.32
CA LYS A 206 36.54 -1.04 16.86
C LYS A 206 37.67 -1.08 15.83
N LYS A 207 37.36 -1.37 14.57
CA LYS A 207 38.36 -1.39 13.48
C LYS A 207 39.00 -0.02 13.27
N ASP A 208 38.18 1.07 13.25
CA ASP A 208 38.63 2.40 12.92
C ASP A 208 39.39 3.11 14.06
N PHE A 209 39.13 2.78 15.34
CA PHE A 209 39.61 3.56 16.48
C PHE A 209 40.35 2.74 17.57
N ILE A 210 40.38 1.42 17.48
CA ILE A 210 41.03 0.55 18.48
C ILE A 210 42.11 -0.29 17.84
N ASN A 211 41.91 -0.80 16.63
CA ASN A 211 42.83 -1.70 15.93
C ASN A 211 43.64 -0.98 14.82
N SER A 212 43.62 0.38 14.80
CA SER A 212 44.45 1.20 13.90
C SER A 212 45.82 1.45 14.47
#